data_0556055c8433938e7b5e26417887e580
#
_entry.id   0556055c8433938e7b5e26417887e580
#
_cell.length_a   1.000
_cell.length_b   1.000
_cell.length_c   1.000
_cell.angle_alpha   90.00
_cell.angle_beta   90.00
_cell.angle_gamma   90.00
#
_symmetry.space_group_name_H-M   'P 1'
#
loop_
_entity.id
_entity.type
_entity.pdbx_description
1 polymer ?
#
loop_
_entity_poly.entity_id
_entity_poly.type
_entity_poly.pdbx_seq_one_letter_code
_entity_poly.pdbx_strand_id
1 'polypeptide(L)'
;METQNIGNATKSGTQVKVITEPGYMKTVTDEFDSLGEVMQSVEDLFPNNPYAWGDYSILVLPPSFPMGGMENPLLTFASPTVIVGDKSQVYVAAHEMAHSWTGNTVTCADWSNFWLNEGFTVYYERRSNIARDGNEIIALESAFIGNQSAYTSMVGYGMWNSYSSLHPNVRDDLP
;
A
#
# COMPACT_ATOMS: atom_id res chain seq x y z
N MET A 1 8.61 -6.71 -21.24
CA MET A 1 7.92 -6.89 -19.95
C MET A 1 7.09 -8.15 -20.02
N GLU A 2 7.01 -8.89 -18.94
CA GLU A 2 6.14 -10.06 -18.79
C GLU A 2 4.98 -9.68 -17.88
N THR A 3 3.81 -10.31 -18.08
CA THR A 3 2.60 -10.07 -17.30
C THR A 3 1.96 -11.38 -16.91
N GLN A 4 1.54 -11.52 -15.66
CA GLN A 4 0.86 -12.72 -15.17
C GLN A 4 -0.27 -12.37 -14.20
N ASN A 5 -1.40 -13.06 -14.31
CA ASN A 5 -2.50 -12.99 -13.34
C ASN A 5 -2.09 -13.72 -12.06
N ILE A 6 -2.47 -13.18 -10.91
CA ILE A 6 -2.22 -13.75 -9.59
C ILE A 6 -3.54 -14.11 -8.92
N GLY A 7 -3.68 -15.38 -8.60
CA GLY A 7 -4.88 -15.90 -7.94
C GLY A 7 -6.14 -15.81 -8.80
N ASN A 8 -7.28 -15.97 -8.17
CA ASN A 8 -8.59 -15.79 -8.77
C ASN A 8 -9.01 -14.32 -8.70
N ALA A 9 -9.95 -13.92 -9.57
CA ALA A 9 -10.60 -12.64 -9.44
C ALA A 9 -11.36 -12.55 -8.10
N THR A 10 -11.45 -11.35 -7.56
CA THR A 10 -12.24 -11.08 -6.34
C THR A 10 -13.75 -11.31 -6.57
N LYS A 11 -14.54 -11.26 -5.50
CA LYS A 11 -16.02 -11.37 -5.59
C LYS A 11 -16.64 -10.28 -6.47
N SER A 12 -16.01 -9.11 -6.54
CA SER A 12 -16.44 -8.00 -7.43
C SER A 12 -16.01 -8.19 -8.88
N GLY A 13 -15.11 -9.16 -9.15
CA GLY A 13 -14.56 -9.45 -10.47
C GLY A 13 -13.21 -8.79 -10.75
N THR A 14 -12.61 -8.11 -9.79
CA THR A 14 -11.28 -7.49 -9.94
C THR A 14 -10.20 -8.57 -10.07
N GLN A 15 -9.47 -8.56 -11.18
CA GLN A 15 -8.33 -9.45 -11.41
C GLN A 15 -7.04 -8.72 -11.02
N VAL A 16 -6.19 -9.40 -10.22
CA VAL A 16 -4.86 -8.90 -9.87
C VAL A 16 -3.82 -9.42 -10.87
N LYS A 17 -2.94 -8.53 -11.30
CA LYS A 17 -1.85 -8.82 -12.24
C LYS A 17 -0.52 -8.31 -11.71
N VAL A 18 0.54 -9.04 -11.99
CA VAL A 18 1.91 -8.55 -11.82
C VAL A 18 2.58 -8.37 -13.17
N ILE A 19 3.39 -7.33 -13.27
CA ILE A 19 4.17 -6.97 -14.45
C ILE A 19 5.61 -6.79 -13.99
N THR A 20 6.56 -7.38 -14.70
CA THR A 20 7.98 -7.28 -14.36
C THR A 20 8.89 -7.46 -15.57
N GLU A 21 10.19 -7.33 -15.38
CA GLU A 21 11.20 -7.59 -16.40
C GLU A 21 11.23 -9.08 -16.78
N PRO A 22 11.62 -9.40 -18.02
CA PRO A 22 11.80 -10.78 -18.46
C PRO A 22 12.78 -11.55 -17.56
N GLY A 23 12.42 -12.79 -17.22
CA GLY A 23 13.22 -13.67 -16.38
C GLY A 23 13.08 -13.42 -14.87
N TYR A 24 12.34 -12.40 -14.43
CA TYR A 24 12.09 -12.13 -13.01
C TYR A 24 10.68 -12.56 -12.56
N MET A 25 9.83 -12.94 -13.50
CA MET A 25 8.42 -13.26 -13.26
C MET A 25 8.23 -14.34 -12.18
N LYS A 26 9.00 -15.45 -12.25
CA LYS A 26 8.87 -16.52 -11.26
C LYS A 26 9.10 -16.02 -9.83
N THR A 27 10.14 -15.24 -9.61
CA THR A 27 10.48 -14.70 -8.28
C THR A 27 9.37 -13.78 -7.78
N VAL A 28 8.84 -12.93 -8.65
CA VAL A 28 7.76 -11.99 -8.30
C VAL A 28 6.46 -12.74 -8.02
N THR A 29 6.11 -13.75 -8.81
CA THR A 29 4.88 -14.51 -8.59
C THR A 29 4.95 -15.42 -7.37
N ASP A 30 6.12 -15.96 -7.03
CA ASP A 30 6.31 -16.72 -5.80
C ASP A 30 6.13 -15.83 -4.54
N GLU A 31 6.60 -14.58 -4.58
CA GLU A 31 6.42 -13.61 -3.50
C GLU A 31 4.98 -13.14 -3.39
N PHE A 32 4.35 -12.86 -4.51
CA PHE A 32 3.04 -12.22 -4.63
C PHE A 32 1.89 -13.21 -4.90
N ASP A 33 2.05 -14.49 -4.62
CA ASP A 33 1.03 -15.51 -4.91
C ASP A 33 -0.31 -15.28 -4.22
N SER A 34 -0.32 -14.59 -3.07
CA SER A 34 -1.52 -14.28 -2.28
C SER A 34 -2.20 -12.96 -2.63
N LEU A 35 -1.73 -12.19 -3.63
CA LEU A 35 -2.28 -10.86 -3.91
C LEU A 35 -3.77 -10.84 -4.26
N GLY A 36 -4.30 -11.90 -4.85
CA GLY A 36 -5.75 -12.01 -5.08
C GLY A 36 -6.55 -12.04 -3.78
N GLU A 37 -6.05 -12.75 -2.77
CA GLU A 37 -6.64 -12.80 -1.43
C GLU A 37 -6.47 -11.47 -0.69
N VAL A 38 -5.31 -10.84 -0.83
CA VAL A 38 -5.06 -9.50 -0.28
C VAL A 38 -6.05 -8.50 -0.86
N MET A 39 -6.23 -8.47 -2.18
CA MET A 39 -7.19 -7.58 -2.83
C MET A 39 -8.61 -7.84 -2.35
N GLN A 40 -9.02 -9.10 -2.22
CA GLN A 40 -10.33 -9.46 -1.67
C GLN A 40 -10.50 -8.96 -0.24
N SER A 41 -9.46 -9.10 0.61
CA SER A 41 -9.52 -8.65 2.00
C SER A 41 -9.63 -7.12 2.12
N VAL A 42 -9.01 -6.36 1.21
CA VAL A 42 -9.18 -4.91 1.14
C VAL A 42 -10.58 -4.54 0.67
N GLU A 43 -11.10 -5.17 -0.40
CA GLU A 43 -12.47 -4.93 -0.90
C GLU A 43 -13.53 -5.24 0.17
N ASP A 44 -13.35 -6.29 0.96
CA ASP A 44 -14.29 -6.67 2.02
C ASP A 44 -14.41 -5.58 3.13
N LEU A 45 -13.44 -4.67 3.24
CA LEU A 45 -13.53 -3.49 4.11
C LEU A 45 -14.41 -2.36 3.54
N PHE A 46 -14.70 -2.42 2.24
CA PHE A 46 -15.51 -1.43 1.52
C PHE A 46 -16.71 -2.08 0.80
N PRO A 47 -17.61 -2.77 1.51
CA PRO A 47 -18.62 -3.65 0.89
C PRO A 47 -19.58 -2.97 -0.07
N ASN A 48 -19.78 -1.65 0.05
CA ASN A 48 -20.65 -0.85 -0.82
C ASN A 48 -19.89 -0.09 -1.91
N ASN A 49 -18.57 -0.21 -1.94
CA ASN A 49 -17.70 0.52 -2.85
C ASN A 49 -16.59 -0.43 -3.35
N PRO A 50 -16.90 -1.37 -4.23
CA PRO A 50 -15.90 -2.28 -4.78
C PRO A 50 -14.84 -1.50 -5.55
N TYR A 51 -13.73 -2.15 -5.87
CA TYR A 51 -12.66 -1.55 -6.66
C TYR A 51 -13.20 -1.01 -7.99
N ALA A 52 -13.06 0.29 -8.20
CA ALA A 52 -13.73 0.98 -9.31
C ALA A 52 -12.87 1.12 -10.57
N TRP A 53 -11.57 0.72 -10.49
CA TRP A 53 -10.59 0.99 -11.53
C TRP A 53 -10.45 -0.16 -12.56
N GLY A 54 -11.21 -1.25 -12.44
CA GLY A 54 -11.14 -2.43 -13.31
C GLY A 54 -10.17 -3.48 -12.77
N ASP A 55 -9.20 -3.93 -13.56
CA ASP A 55 -8.16 -4.85 -13.08
C ASP A 55 -7.08 -4.09 -12.31
N TYR A 56 -6.58 -4.71 -11.23
CA TYR A 56 -5.48 -4.16 -10.45
C TYR A 56 -4.14 -4.71 -10.96
N SER A 57 -3.20 -3.84 -11.26
CA SER A 57 -1.87 -4.26 -11.72
C SER A 57 -0.77 -3.68 -10.82
N ILE A 58 0.25 -4.51 -10.52
CA ILE A 58 1.49 -4.08 -9.86
C ILE A 58 2.63 -4.25 -10.85
N LEU A 59 3.39 -3.18 -11.08
CA LEU A 59 4.62 -3.17 -11.84
C LEU A 59 5.82 -3.16 -10.90
N VAL A 60 6.57 -4.25 -10.88
CA VAL A 60 7.86 -4.30 -10.17
C VAL A 60 8.91 -3.62 -11.03
N LEU A 61 9.43 -2.51 -10.54
CA LEU A 61 10.37 -1.61 -11.21
C LEU A 61 11.83 -2.01 -10.95
N PRO A 62 12.78 -1.46 -11.72
CA PRO A 62 14.20 -1.59 -11.41
C PRO A 62 14.60 -0.98 -10.06
N PRO A 63 15.76 -1.37 -9.49
CA PRO A 63 16.23 -0.90 -8.17
C PRO A 63 16.42 0.62 -8.02
N SER A 64 16.41 1.36 -9.11
CA SER A 64 16.48 2.82 -9.11
C SER A 64 15.17 3.51 -8.66
N PHE A 65 14.07 2.76 -8.55
CA PHE A 65 12.81 3.30 -8.02
C PHE A 65 12.96 3.64 -6.53
N PRO A 66 12.71 4.91 -6.12
CA PRO A 66 13.17 5.39 -4.81
C PRO A 66 12.22 5.09 -3.65
N MET A 67 11.00 4.60 -3.91
CA MET A 67 9.97 4.32 -2.90
C MET A 67 9.72 2.82 -2.77
N GLY A 68 9.08 2.39 -1.69
CA GLY A 68 8.62 1.00 -1.52
C GLY A 68 7.52 0.65 -2.53
N GLY A 69 6.53 1.53 -2.63
CA GLY A 69 5.43 1.50 -3.59
C GLY A 69 5.00 2.89 -4.01
N MET A 70 4.09 2.95 -4.97
CA MET A 70 3.38 4.16 -5.40
C MET A 70 2.04 3.75 -6.00
N GLU A 71 1.00 4.33 -5.49
CA GLU A 71 -0.41 4.01 -5.75
C GLU A 71 -0.96 4.57 -7.07
N ASN A 72 -0.19 4.60 -8.14
CA ASN A 72 -0.73 5.09 -9.42
C ASN A 72 -2.03 4.34 -9.78
N PRO A 73 -3.12 5.03 -10.07
CA PRO A 73 -4.37 4.37 -10.45
C PRO A 73 -4.17 3.37 -11.59
N LEU A 74 -4.76 2.18 -11.49
CA LEU A 74 -4.65 1.06 -12.45
C LEU A 74 -3.31 0.34 -12.44
N LEU A 75 -2.21 1.00 -12.08
CA LEU A 75 -0.86 0.46 -12.20
C LEU A 75 0.02 0.90 -11.03
N THR A 76 -0.09 0.22 -9.92
CA THR A 76 0.81 0.42 -8.77
C THR A 76 2.25 0.14 -9.17
N PHE A 77 3.16 1.00 -8.75
CA PHE A 77 4.59 0.75 -8.84
C PHE A 77 5.10 0.11 -7.55
N ALA A 78 5.99 -0.83 -7.65
CA ALA A 78 6.64 -1.48 -6.51
C ALA A 78 8.16 -1.54 -6.70
N SER A 79 8.90 -1.29 -5.63
CA SER A 79 10.34 -1.52 -5.61
C SER A 79 10.64 -3.03 -5.64
N PRO A 80 11.72 -3.48 -6.29
CA PRO A 80 12.15 -4.87 -6.18
C PRO A 80 12.62 -5.23 -4.75
N THR A 81 12.83 -4.24 -3.87
CA THR A 81 13.17 -4.48 -2.46
C THR A 81 12.02 -5.08 -1.66
N VAL A 82 10.79 -5.06 -2.19
CA VAL A 82 9.64 -5.75 -1.57
C VAL A 82 9.60 -7.25 -1.92
N ILE A 83 10.45 -7.71 -2.84
CA ILE A 83 10.56 -9.11 -3.26
C ILE A 83 11.69 -9.76 -2.47
N VAL A 84 11.42 -10.14 -1.22
CA VAL A 84 12.43 -10.64 -0.28
C VAL A 84 12.49 -12.17 -0.18
N GLY A 85 11.51 -12.89 -0.73
CA GLY A 85 11.48 -14.35 -0.82
C GLY A 85 10.82 -15.07 0.36
N ASP A 86 10.29 -14.32 1.35
CA ASP A 86 9.60 -14.86 2.53
C ASP A 86 8.20 -14.26 2.74
N LYS A 87 7.74 -13.45 1.80
CA LYS A 87 6.43 -12.76 1.79
C LYS A 87 6.23 -11.74 2.92
N SER A 88 7.28 -11.43 3.69
CA SER A 88 7.20 -10.50 4.82
C SER A 88 6.85 -9.07 4.39
N GLN A 89 7.09 -8.71 3.12
CA GLN A 89 6.81 -7.38 2.57
C GLN A 89 5.49 -7.29 1.77
N VAL A 90 4.67 -8.34 1.75
CA VAL A 90 3.36 -8.33 1.05
C VAL A 90 2.42 -7.26 1.60
N TYR A 91 2.62 -6.82 2.85
CA TYR A 91 1.84 -5.71 3.42
C TYR A 91 2.00 -4.40 2.62
N VAL A 92 3.13 -4.18 1.94
CA VAL A 92 3.32 -3.02 1.05
C VAL A 92 2.29 -3.07 -0.09
N ALA A 93 2.08 -4.26 -0.70
CA ALA A 93 1.04 -4.39 -1.71
C ALA A 93 -0.37 -4.14 -1.15
N ALA A 94 -0.67 -4.58 0.08
CA ALA A 94 -1.93 -4.28 0.75
C ALA A 94 -2.10 -2.77 0.99
N HIS A 95 -1.03 -2.07 1.34
CA HIS A 95 -0.98 -0.60 1.47
C HIS A 95 -1.35 0.07 0.15
N GLU A 96 -0.65 -0.27 -0.93
CA GLU A 96 -0.92 0.31 -2.26
C GLU A 96 -2.33 -0.02 -2.78
N MET A 97 -2.85 -1.21 -2.48
CA MET A 97 -4.23 -1.56 -2.79
C MET A 97 -5.24 -0.70 -2.03
N ALA A 98 -5.01 -0.45 -0.74
CA ALA A 98 -5.89 0.38 0.09
C ALA A 98 -5.92 1.83 -0.40
N HIS A 99 -4.83 2.34 -0.95
CA HIS A 99 -4.77 3.65 -1.59
C HIS A 99 -5.78 3.83 -2.72
N SER A 100 -6.24 2.76 -3.35
CA SER A 100 -7.30 2.83 -4.37
C SER A 100 -8.56 3.53 -3.87
N TRP A 101 -8.83 3.45 -2.57
CA TRP A 101 -9.93 4.16 -1.89
C TRP A 101 -9.42 5.42 -1.18
N THR A 102 -8.40 5.28 -0.33
CA THR A 102 -7.86 6.36 0.52
C THR A 102 -6.58 6.94 -0.07
N GLY A 103 -6.76 7.83 -1.01
CA GLY A 103 -5.68 8.47 -1.80
C GLY A 103 -6.11 8.71 -3.23
N ASN A 104 -6.68 7.70 -3.91
CA ASN A 104 -7.10 7.79 -5.29
C ASN A 104 -8.57 8.20 -5.43
N THR A 105 -9.52 7.35 -5.01
CA THR A 105 -10.95 7.68 -5.11
C THR A 105 -11.32 8.84 -4.19
N VAL A 106 -10.80 8.86 -2.97
CA VAL A 106 -10.92 9.96 -2.02
C VAL A 106 -9.51 10.46 -1.73
N THR A 107 -9.15 11.59 -2.30
CA THR A 107 -7.82 12.19 -2.17
C THR A 107 -7.86 13.46 -1.33
N CYS A 108 -6.76 13.80 -0.66
CA CYS A 108 -6.64 15.07 0.06
C CYS A 108 -6.72 16.26 -0.89
N ALA A 109 -7.22 17.39 -0.38
CA ALA A 109 -7.40 18.60 -1.17
C ALA A 109 -6.06 19.27 -1.56
N ASP A 110 -5.06 19.12 -0.72
CA ASP A 110 -3.71 19.65 -0.90
C ASP A 110 -2.69 18.83 -0.09
N TRP A 111 -1.41 19.04 -0.34
CA TRP A 111 -0.31 18.29 0.29
C TRP A 111 -0.17 18.55 1.80
N SER A 112 -0.72 19.64 2.33
CA SER A 112 -0.74 19.89 3.78
C SER A 112 -1.64 18.91 4.53
N ASN A 113 -2.54 18.24 3.80
CA ASN A 113 -3.48 17.24 4.33
C ASN A 113 -3.11 15.82 3.89
N PHE A 114 -1.90 15.58 3.39
CA PHE A 114 -1.47 14.27 2.87
C PHE A 114 -1.53 13.14 3.88
N TRP A 115 -1.46 13.47 5.18
CA TRP A 115 -1.68 12.49 6.25
C TRP A 115 -3.04 11.78 6.17
N LEU A 116 -4.04 12.39 5.52
CA LEU A 116 -5.35 11.76 5.27
C LEU A 116 -5.20 10.57 4.31
N ASN A 117 -4.42 10.73 3.25
CA ASN A 117 -4.13 9.65 2.33
C ASN A 117 -3.40 8.51 3.06
N GLU A 118 -2.26 8.82 3.66
CA GLU A 118 -1.37 7.83 4.25
C GLU A 118 -1.92 7.20 5.54
N GLY A 119 -2.47 8.01 6.42
CA GLY A 119 -2.94 7.55 7.73
C GLY A 119 -4.13 6.58 7.63
N PHE A 120 -5.10 6.89 6.76
CA PHE A 120 -6.22 5.97 6.51
C PHE A 120 -5.75 4.73 5.76
N THR A 121 -4.83 4.86 4.84
CA THR A 121 -4.28 3.72 4.10
C THR A 121 -3.55 2.75 5.03
N VAL A 122 -2.69 3.22 5.93
CA VAL A 122 -2.05 2.37 6.96
C VAL A 122 -3.09 1.71 7.87
N TYR A 123 -4.18 2.41 8.22
CA TYR A 123 -5.26 1.82 9.00
C TYR A 123 -5.91 0.65 8.24
N TYR A 124 -6.26 0.83 6.97
CA TYR A 124 -6.91 -0.20 6.15
C TYR A 124 -5.95 -1.34 5.78
N GLU A 125 -4.67 -1.08 5.55
CA GLU A 125 -3.62 -2.09 5.43
C GLU A 125 -3.65 -3.07 6.63
N ARG A 126 -3.62 -2.54 7.86
CA ARG A 126 -3.69 -3.35 9.07
C ARG A 126 -4.99 -4.13 9.20
N ARG A 127 -6.11 -3.50 8.84
CA ARG A 127 -7.43 -4.14 8.87
C ARG A 127 -7.57 -5.26 7.83
N SER A 128 -6.99 -5.09 6.64
CA SER A 128 -7.00 -6.12 5.60
C SER A 128 -6.21 -7.37 6.03
N ASN A 129 -5.09 -7.19 6.72
CA ASN A 129 -4.32 -8.30 7.27
C ASN A 129 -5.14 -9.10 8.30
N ILE A 130 -5.90 -8.43 9.17
CA ILE A 130 -6.81 -9.12 10.10
C ILE A 130 -7.90 -9.89 9.32
N ALA A 131 -8.49 -9.26 8.32
CA ALA A 131 -9.55 -9.87 7.53
C ALA A 131 -9.07 -11.11 6.76
N ARG A 132 -7.81 -11.09 6.29
CA ARG A 132 -7.18 -12.21 5.58
C ARG A 132 -6.77 -13.34 6.53
N ASP A 133 -6.03 -13.01 7.58
CA ASP A 133 -5.30 -14.00 8.40
C ASP A 133 -6.04 -14.36 9.69
N GLY A 134 -7.10 -13.62 10.04
CA GLY A 134 -7.83 -13.79 11.30
C GLY A 134 -7.01 -13.49 12.55
N ASN A 135 -5.84 -12.84 12.40
CA ASN A 135 -4.89 -12.61 13.47
C ASN A 135 -4.78 -11.12 13.83
N GLU A 136 -5.45 -10.72 14.91
CA GLU A 136 -5.39 -9.35 15.41
C GLU A 136 -4.03 -8.96 16.00
N ILE A 137 -3.22 -9.93 16.43
CA ILE A 137 -1.93 -9.67 17.08
C ILE A 137 -0.98 -8.98 16.11
N ILE A 138 -0.89 -9.45 14.87
CA ILE A 138 -0.03 -8.84 13.84
C ILE A 138 -0.37 -7.36 13.61
N ALA A 139 -1.66 -7.04 13.55
CA ALA A 139 -2.10 -5.65 13.38
C ALA A 139 -1.80 -4.79 14.61
N LEU A 140 -1.91 -5.35 15.81
CA LEU A 140 -1.54 -4.66 17.05
C LEU A 140 -0.02 -4.43 17.14
N GLU A 141 0.79 -5.41 16.75
CA GLU A 141 2.25 -5.26 16.68
C GLU A 141 2.64 -4.19 15.67
N SER A 142 2.07 -4.18 14.47
CA SER A 142 2.27 -3.14 13.47
C SER A 142 1.87 -1.75 14.00
N ALA A 143 0.74 -1.67 14.71
CA ALA A 143 0.27 -0.42 15.32
C ALA A 143 1.23 0.06 16.42
N PHE A 144 1.74 -0.85 17.23
CA PHE A 144 2.73 -0.53 18.28
C PHE A 144 4.03 -0.01 17.68
N ILE A 145 4.58 -0.68 16.65
CA ILE A 145 5.78 -0.25 15.94
C ILE A 145 5.55 1.14 15.31
N GLY A 146 4.39 1.35 14.66
CA GLY A 146 4.03 2.64 14.09
C GLY A 146 3.94 3.76 15.13
N ASN A 147 3.41 3.48 16.33
CA ASN A 147 3.39 4.43 17.43
C ASN A 147 4.80 4.80 17.92
N GLN A 148 5.70 3.82 18.03
CA GLN A 148 7.11 4.06 18.40
C GLN A 148 7.82 4.91 17.35
N SER A 149 7.59 4.63 16.06
CA SER A 149 8.15 5.41 14.95
C SER A 149 7.64 6.85 14.96
N ALA A 150 6.35 7.06 15.18
CA ALA A 150 5.76 8.39 15.31
C ALA A 150 6.36 9.17 16.48
N TYR A 151 6.47 8.54 17.65
CA TYR A 151 7.10 9.16 18.82
C TYR A 151 8.56 9.56 18.54
N THR A 152 9.34 8.67 17.94
CA THR A 152 10.76 8.92 17.61
C THR A 152 10.87 10.08 16.62
N SER A 153 10.01 10.15 15.61
CA SER A 153 9.99 11.25 14.64
C SER A 153 9.61 12.57 15.30
N MET A 154 8.57 12.57 16.15
CA MET A 154 8.16 13.78 16.90
C MET A 154 9.25 14.31 17.82
N VAL A 155 9.98 13.42 18.49
CA VAL A 155 11.13 13.80 19.33
C VAL A 155 12.26 14.36 18.45
N GLY A 156 12.55 13.73 17.32
CA GLY A 156 13.59 14.15 16.38
C GLY A 156 13.34 15.52 15.77
N TYR A 157 12.11 15.82 15.36
CA TYR A 157 11.73 17.14 14.85
C TYR A 157 11.52 18.19 15.94
N GLY A 158 11.26 17.76 17.17
CA GLY A 158 10.76 18.59 18.25
C GLY A 158 9.23 18.60 18.30
N MET A 159 8.67 18.34 19.48
CA MET A 159 7.22 18.14 19.68
C MET A 159 6.34 19.35 19.27
N TRP A 160 6.93 20.54 19.16
CA TRP A 160 6.25 21.78 18.76
C TRP A 160 6.66 22.24 17.36
N ASN A 161 7.32 21.37 16.58
CA ASN A 161 7.70 21.68 15.21
C ASN A 161 6.46 21.69 14.31
N SER A 162 6.40 22.62 13.35
CA SER A 162 5.30 22.70 12.38
C SER A 162 5.11 21.42 11.57
N TYR A 163 6.17 20.66 11.34
CA TYR A 163 6.08 19.35 10.65
C TYR A 163 5.40 18.25 11.49
N SER A 164 5.25 18.43 12.79
CA SER A 164 4.48 17.55 13.67
C SER A 164 2.99 17.93 13.76
N SER A 165 2.56 18.93 13.01
CA SER A 165 1.18 19.36 12.91
C SER A 165 0.39 18.51 11.91
N LEU A 166 -0.92 18.33 12.15
CA LEU A 166 -1.84 17.73 11.17
C LEU A 166 -2.09 18.65 9.96
N HIS A 167 -1.65 19.89 10.01
CA HIS A 167 -1.70 20.83 8.88
C HIS A 167 -0.36 21.58 8.82
N PRO A 168 0.71 20.90 8.38
CA PRO A 168 2.02 21.52 8.24
C PRO A 168 1.96 22.59 7.15
N ASN A 169 2.69 23.68 7.35
CA ASN A 169 2.85 24.68 6.30
C ASN A 169 3.83 24.12 5.26
N VAL A 170 3.29 23.39 4.30
CA VAL A 170 4.07 22.93 3.13
C VAL A 170 4.19 24.11 2.18
N ARG A 171 5.42 24.59 1.99
CA ARG A 171 5.68 25.66 1.03
C ARG A 171 5.67 25.09 -0.38
N ASP A 172 4.88 25.69 -1.26
CA ASP A 172 4.83 25.36 -2.69
C ASP A 172 6.11 25.78 -3.44
N ASP A 173 7.05 26.45 -2.76
CA ASP A 173 8.26 27.04 -3.30
C ASP A 173 9.55 26.26 -2.96
N LEU A 174 9.45 25.00 -2.56
CA LEU A 174 10.63 24.13 -2.49
C LEU A 174 11.05 23.69 -3.88
N PRO A 175 12.32 23.90 -4.25
CA PRO A 175 12.84 23.60 -5.58
C PRO A 175 12.84 22.09 -5.87
#